data_8424890d2c5f93684bd33524184dd35c
#
_entry.id   8424890d2c5f93684bd33524184dd35c
#
_cell.length_a   1.000
_cell.length_b   1.000
_cell.length_c   1.000
_cell.angle_alpha   90.00
_cell.angle_beta   90.00
_cell.angle_gamma   90.00
#
_symmetry.space_group_name_H-M   'P 1'
#
loop_
_entity.id
_entity.type
_entity.pdbx_description
1 polymer ?
#
loop_
_entity_poly.entity_id
_entity_poly.type
_entity_poly.pdbx_seq_one_letter_code
_entity_poly.pdbx_strand_id
1 'polypeptide(L)'
;MLKPVALSNTKRQHILFHGVILFIVMLIASACTGQSQESSIPEHLNNLQNLVVIQQNSLPETSVRFTRDLVINDNDSIKTWFNDVTSGGFAFGGSGWFAGLEVDDAGKIFIGDRYDNVIHIFDSTGKYLQRLGGEGRGPGEFTGILDIKIHSDQLFAFDYFQFRSTFFSLDSHDLIEVRDVYTNRTPDREELREWPSRPVSLISDDLFIVSYKNEMKNANYGTENYNLDQEILVRYYVVDREGKIRSDMIDELKDMKNITAVVDGNHLFNLSPLPFLQQPLISVSDKGTIFTANSDEPLIKMHASNGDYIKAIYIPMEKKAMDRDEIINLFAEDDEENTNLLLHAELPEKWPALCDIVIDDEGRLWVATITEDEDFMCKWWVLQDTGEPIATFRWPGNRSIEKIKNGYVYARETEVSTGLQTIVRYRIEMDG
;
A
#
# COMPACT_ATOMS: atom_id res chain seq x y z
N MET A 1 55.41 -62.10 39.11
CA MET A 1 56.83 -62.26 39.24
C MET A 1 57.60 -61.11 38.68
N LEU A 2 58.40 -60.56 39.49
CA LEU A 2 59.52 -59.64 39.26
C LEU A 2 59.18 -58.14 38.98
N LYS A 3 59.60 -57.49 39.97
CA LYS A 3 59.82 -56.08 40.27
C LYS A 3 61.07 -55.54 39.52
N PRO A 4 61.57 -54.40 39.84
CA PRO A 4 61.61 -53.11 39.08
C PRO A 4 63.09 -52.71 38.84
N VAL A 5 63.34 -51.65 38.23
CA VAL A 5 64.55 -50.84 38.52
C VAL A 5 64.28 -49.38 38.22
N ALA A 6 64.51 -48.54 39.18
CA ALA A 6 64.61 -47.10 39.15
C ALA A 6 66.02 -46.65 38.71
N LEU A 7 66.14 -45.39 38.43
CA LEU A 7 67.28 -44.46 38.51
C LEU A 7 67.16 -43.46 37.33
N SER A 8 67.36 -42.19 37.37
CA SER A 8 67.62 -41.11 38.32
C SER A 8 67.70 -39.79 37.54
N ASN A 9 67.20 -38.79 38.15
CA ASN A 9 67.61 -37.37 38.10
C ASN A 9 68.62 -36.90 37.00
N THR A 10 68.30 -35.87 36.32
CA THR A 10 68.78 -34.46 36.53
C THR A 10 68.67 -33.60 35.25
N LYS A 11 68.29 -32.37 35.52
CA LYS A 11 68.55 -31.14 34.71
C LYS A 11 67.87 -30.99 33.36
N ARG A 12 66.91 -30.07 33.23
CA ARG A 12 67.12 -28.64 33.08
C ARG A 12 65.79 -27.86 33.04
N GLN A 13 65.68 -26.99 33.96
CA GLN A 13 64.84 -25.79 33.81
C GLN A 13 65.28 -24.93 32.59
N HIS A 14 64.35 -24.25 31.99
CA HIS A 14 64.43 -23.30 30.88
C HIS A 14 63.87 -23.85 29.57
N ILE A 15 62.56 -23.95 29.45
CA ILE A 15 61.74 -23.71 28.25
C ILE A 15 60.24 -23.71 28.72
N LEU A 16 59.86 -22.72 29.46
CA LEU A 16 58.49 -22.58 29.90
C LEU A 16 58.15 -21.11 30.08
N PHE A 17 58.51 -20.24 29.10
CA PHE A 17 58.11 -18.83 29.13
C PHE A 17 57.77 -18.22 27.76
N HIS A 18 57.76 -19.01 26.66
CA HIS A 18 57.42 -18.50 25.32
C HIS A 18 56.18 -19.15 24.70
N GLY A 19 55.53 -20.10 25.36
CA GLY A 19 54.32 -20.78 24.83
C GLY A 19 52.99 -20.18 25.27
N VAL A 20 52.99 -19.36 26.34
CA VAL A 20 51.73 -18.84 26.91
C VAL A 20 51.35 -17.48 26.32
N ILE A 21 52.30 -16.74 25.73
CA ILE A 21 52.00 -15.44 25.10
C ILE A 21 51.44 -15.60 23.68
N LEU A 22 51.71 -16.72 23.00
CA LEU A 22 51.15 -16.94 21.64
C LEU A 22 49.70 -17.46 21.64
N PHE A 23 49.23 -18.03 22.77
CA PHE A 23 47.85 -18.52 22.88
C PHE A 23 46.84 -17.46 23.35
N ILE A 24 47.31 -16.39 23.97
CA ILE A 24 46.45 -15.26 24.40
C ILE A 24 46.21 -14.25 23.26
N VAL A 25 47.09 -14.19 22.25
CA VAL A 25 46.91 -13.32 21.08
C VAL A 25 45.98 -13.95 20.02
N MET A 26 45.78 -15.27 20.01
CA MET A 26 44.84 -15.95 19.14
C MET A 26 43.39 -16.02 19.69
N LEU A 27 43.17 -15.73 20.97
CA LEU A 27 41.82 -15.70 21.58
C LEU A 27 41.18 -14.32 21.61
N ILE A 28 41.92 -13.27 21.18
CA ILE A 28 41.39 -11.92 21.06
C ILE A 28 41.00 -11.57 19.59
N ALA A 29 41.40 -12.41 18.62
CA ALA A 29 41.06 -12.20 17.21
C ALA A 29 39.80 -12.94 16.71
N SER A 30 39.04 -13.60 17.62
CA SER A 30 37.77 -14.29 17.27
C SER A 30 36.55 -13.69 17.92
N ALA A 31 36.64 -12.48 18.43
CA ALA A 31 35.51 -11.80 19.08
C ALA A 31 35.18 -10.41 18.48
N CYS A 32 35.29 -10.27 17.16
CA CYS A 32 34.74 -9.12 16.45
C CYS A 32 34.60 -9.44 14.97
N THR A 33 33.63 -10.27 14.61
CA THR A 33 33.01 -10.24 13.29
C THR A 33 31.53 -10.57 13.43
N GLY A 34 30.84 -9.86 14.31
CA GLY A 34 29.48 -9.51 14.09
C GLY A 34 29.53 -8.28 13.20
N GLN A 35 29.79 -8.46 11.92
CA GLN A 35 29.42 -7.45 10.94
C GLN A 35 27.90 -7.38 10.98
N SER A 36 27.37 -6.36 11.68
CA SER A 36 26.11 -5.78 11.26
C SER A 36 26.29 -5.49 9.76
N GLN A 37 25.59 -6.21 8.89
CA GLN A 37 25.39 -5.79 7.53
C GLN A 37 24.73 -4.42 7.64
N GLU A 38 25.52 -3.34 7.59
CA GLU A 38 25.00 -2.05 7.15
C GLU A 38 24.45 -2.32 5.77
N SER A 39 23.13 -2.38 5.65
CA SER A 39 22.46 -2.47 4.37
C SER A 39 22.89 -1.23 3.59
N SER A 40 23.78 -1.42 2.63
CA SER A 40 24.28 -0.34 1.80
C SER A 40 23.11 0.29 1.09
N ILE A 41 22.97 1.60 1.21
CA ILE A 41 21.97 2.38 0.46
C ILE A 41 22.17 2.09 -1.03
N PRO A 42 21.13 1.70 -1.78
CA PRO A 42 21.24 1.47 -3.22
C PRO A 42 21.84 2.68 -3.94
N GLU A 43 22.75 2.46 -4.87
CA GLU A 43 23.54 3.51 -5.52
C GLU A 43 22.66 4.58 -6.18
N HIS A 44 21.53 4.20 -6.77
CA HIS A 44 20.60 5.11 -7.43
C HIS A 44 19.91 6.10 -6.46
N LEU A 45 19.85 5.79 -5.16
CA LEU A 45 19.29 6.68 -4.15
C LEU A 45 20.27 7.77 -3.67
N ASN A 46 21.56 7.63 -3.96
CA ASN A 46 22.57 8.59 -3.52
C ASN A 46 22.38 10.00 -4.10
N ASN A 47 21.64 10.14 -5.19
CA ASN A 47 21.34 11.43 -5.83
C ASN A 47 20.05 12.10 -5.30
N LEU A 48 19.29 11.43 -4.43
CA LEU A 48 18.09 12.00 -3.86
C LEU A 48 18.46 13.05 -2.80
N GLN A 49 17.89 14.24 -2.95
CA GLN A 49 18.03 15.29 -1.95
C GLN A 49 17.21 14.95 -0.71
N ASN A 50 17.70 15.31 0.47
CA ASN A 50 16.99 15.11 1.75
C ASN A 50 16.53 13.66 1.98
N LEU A 51 17.33 12.67 1.60
CA LEU A 51 17.05 11.27 1.86
C LEU A 51 17.17 10.96 3.36
N VAL A 52 16.10 10.48 3.95
CA VAL A 52 16.06 9.94 5.32
C VAL A 52 16.12 8.42 5.24
N VAL A 53 17.12 7.82 5.89
CA VAL A 53 17.28 6.37 5.95
C VAL A 53 16.88 5.88 7.34
N ILE A 54 15.88 5.00 7.40
CA ILE A 54 15.43 4.43 8.67
C ILE A 54 16.49 3.45 9.19
N GLN A 55 16.99 3.71 10.39
CA GLN A 55 17.96 2.83 11.04
C GLN A 55 17.21 1.72 11.80
N GLN A 56 17.38 0.47 11.43
CA GLN A 56 16.70 -0.64 12.11
C GLN A 56 17.05 -0.76 13.61
N ASN A 57 18.23 -0.28 14.00
CA ASN A 57 18.67 -0.26 15.41
C ASN A 57 18.05 0.86 16.25
N SER A 58 17.32 1.79 15.64
CA SER A 58 16.66 2.93 16.30
C SER A 58 15.15 2.73 16.46
N LEU A 59 14.69 1.48 16.37
CA LEU A 59 13.26 1.21 16.56
C LEU A 59 12.86 1.51 18.00
N PRO A 60 11.80 2.29 18.22
CA PRO A 60 11.29 2.55 19.55
C PRO A 60 10.75 1.25 20.16
N GLU A 61 10.86 1.12 21.47
CA GLU A 61 10.24 0.04 22.24
C GLU A 61 8.70 0.22 22.36
N THR A 62 8.14 1.23 21.71
CA THR A 62 6.72 1.55 21.77
C THR A 62 5.89 0.38 21.25
N SER A 63 5.05 -0.17 22.10
CA SER A 63 4.07 -1.18 21.71
C SER A 63 2.79 -0.52 21.21
N VAL A 64 2.23 -1.06 20.12
CA VAL A 64 0.92 -0.65 19.60
C VAL A 64 -0.07 -1.75 19.89
N ARG A 65 -1.17 -1.39 20.58
CA ARG A 65 -2.27 -2.30 20.87
C ARG A 65 -3.53 -1.83 20.15
N PHE A 66 -4.26 -2.76 19.57
CA PHE A 66 -5.52 -2.49 18.89
C PHE A 66 -6.66 -3.18 19.64
N THR A 67 -7.64 -2.39 20.08
CA THR A 67 -8.82 -2.92 20.74
C THR A 67 -10.03 -2.73 19.86
N ARG A 68 -10.61 -3.85 19.39
CA ARG A 68 -11.83 -3.85 18.56
C ARG A 68 -13.00 -3.30 19.35
N ASP A 69 -13.68 -2.26 18.83
CA ASP A 69 -14.81 -1.62 19.54
C ASP A 69 -16.07 -1.42 18.68
N LEU A 70 -15.96 -1.54 17.35
CA LEU A 70 -17.10 -1.40 16.46
C LEU A 70 -16.98 -2.37 15.27
N VAL A 71 -18.12 -2.92 14.86
CA VAL A 71 -18.25 -3.73 13.64
C VAL A 71 -19.43 -3.25 12.85
N ILE A 72 -19.22 -2.91 11.57
CA ILE A 72 -20.26 -2.63 10.61
C ILE A 72 -20.25 -3.81 9.63
N ASN A 73 -21.27 -4.60 9.64
CA ASN A 73 -21.46 -5.75 8.78
C ASN A 73 -22.78 -5.67 8.01
N ASP A 74 -22.99 -6.61 7.12
CA ASP A 74 -24.23 -6.74 6.36
C ASP A 74 -25.44 -6.82 7.31
N ASN A 75 -26.44 -6.03 7.01
CA ASN A 75 -27.73 -6.03 7.69
C ASN A 75 -28.84 -5.76 6.67
N ASP A 76 -30.11 -5.75 7.10
CA ASP A 76 -31.27 -5.53 6.22
C ASP A 76 -31.22 -4.23 5.40
N SER A 77 -30.37 -3.27 5.76
CA SER A 77 -30.19 -1.99 5.08
C SER A 77 -29.00 -1.96 4.11
N ILE A 78 -28.10 -2.96 4.16
CA ILE A 78 -26.81 -2.99 3.43
C ILE A 78 -26.54 -4.43 3.01
N LYS A 79 -27.21 -4.94 1.99
CA LYS A 79 -27.16 -6.38 1.64
C LYS A 79 -26.15 -6.77 0.57
N THR A 80 -25.46 -5.83 -0.08
CA THR A 80 -24.90 -6.13 -1.39
C THR A 80 -23.41 -5.96 -1.53
N TRP A 81 -22.78 -5.10 -0.75
CA TRP A 81 -21.37 -4.76 -0.96
C TRP A 81 -20.36 -5.65 -0.23
N PHE A 82 -20.85 -6.54 0.66
CA PHE A 82 -20.01 -7.51 1.35
C PHE A 82 -19.81 -8.84 0.61
N ASN A 83 -20.42 -9.03 -0.55
CA ASN A 83 -20.40 -10.28 -1.28
C ASN A 83 -19.42 -10.30 -2.47
N ASP A 84 -18.41 -9.44 -2.50
CA ASP A 84 -17.41 -9.51 -3.57
C ASP A 84 -16.39 -10.62 -3.31
N VAL A 85 -16.68 -11.77 -3.84
CA VAL A 85 -15.88 -13.01 -3.74
C VAL A 85 -14.69 -13.00 -4.72
N THR A 86 -14.58 -11.99 -5.60
CA THR A 86 -13.67 -12.05 -6.75
C THR A 86 -12.27 -11.48 -6.52
N SER A 87 -12.01 -10.87 -5.39
CA SER A 87 -10.67 -10.42 -5.03
C SER A 87 -10.18 -11.22 -3.83
N GLY A 88 -9.44 -12.28 -4.07
CA GLY A 88 -8.86 -13.13 -3.04
C GLY A 88 -8.42 -12.34 -1.83
N GLY A 89 -8.96 -12.66 -0.70
CA GLY A 89 -8.92 -12.10 0.65
C GLY A 89 -7.77 -11.22 1.15
N PHE A 90 -7.05 -10.58 0.24
CA PHE A 90 -5.87 -9.77 0.56
C PHE A 90 -6.16 -8.29 0.41
N ALA A 91 -5.63 -7.53 1.35
CA ALA A 91 -5.76 -6.09 1.48
C ALA A 91 -5.15 -5.26 0.30
N PHE A 92 -4.63 -5.92 -0.70
CA PHE A 92 -3.87 -5.32 -1.79
C PHE A 92 -4.74 -5.19 -3.04
N GLY A 93 -5.24 -4.02 -3.28
CA GLY A 93 -6.02 -3.70 -4.47
C GLY A 93 -7.52 -3.69 -4.21
N GLY A 94 -8.19 -2.76 -4.86
CA GLY A 94 -9.59 -2.46 -4.58
C GLY A 94 -10.51 -3.66 -4.76
N SER A 95 -11.34 -3.88 -3.78
CA SER A 95 -12.51 -4.74 -3.95
C SER A 95 -13.39 -4.15 -5.05
N GLY A 96 -13.92 -4.96 -5.94
CA GLY A 96 -14.68 -4.49 -7.09
C GLY A 96 -15.85 -3.56 -6.75
N TRP A 97 -16.40 -3.66 -5.55
CA TRP A 97 -17.60 -2.93 -5.12
C TRP A 97 -17.37 -1.88 -4.02
N PHE A 98 -16.23 -1.92 -3.34
CA PHE A 98 -15.86 -0.93 -2.33
C PHE A 98 -15.23 0.31 -2.98
N ALA A 99 -15.82 1.46 -2.74
CA ALA A 99 -15.39 2.75 -3.29
C ALA A 99 -14.86 3.71 -2.21
N GLY A 100 -14.12 3.18 -1.25
CA GLY A 100 -13.46 3.94 -0.20
C GLY A 100 -14.26 4.10 1.08
N LEU A 101 -13.54 4.48 2.14
CA LEU A 101 -14.06 4.80 3.47
C LEU A 101 -13.48 6.12 3.95
N GLU A 102 -14.35 7.00 4.42
CA GLU A 102 -13.96 8.26 5.03
C GLU A 102 -14.64 8.44 6.39
N VAL A 103 -13.99 9.25 7.24
CA VAL A 103 -14.48 9.55 8.59
C VAL A 103 -14.34 11.04 8.84
N ASP A 104 -15.41 11.69 9.29
CA ASP A 104 -15.36 13.10 9.65
C ASP A 104 -14.79 13.32 11.07
N ASP A 105 -14.61 14.58 11.46
CA ASP A 105 -14.07 14.93 12.77
C ASP A 105 -14.99 14.57 13.94
N ALA A 106 -16.29 14.39 13.67
CA ALA A 106 -17.28 13.92 14.65
C ALA A 106 -17.30 12.38 14.77
N GLY A 107 -16.51 11.67 13.94
CA GLY A 107 -16.47 10.21 13.89
C GLY A 107 -17.60 9.59 13.08
N LYS A 108 -18.35 10.38 12.27
CA LYS A 108 -19.33 9.86 11.33
C LYS A 108 -18.61 9.13 10.21
N ILE A 109 -19.09 7.95 9.82
CA ILE A 109 -18.43 7.05 8.87
C ILE A 109 -19.19 7.09 7.56
N PHE A 110 -18.46 7.28 6.46
CA PHE A 110 -18.95 7.30 5.08
C PHE A 110 -18.32 6.14 4.32
N ILE A 111 -19.14 5.33 3.65
CA ILE A 111 -18.67 4.16 2.90
C ILE A 111 -19.24 4.22 1.49
N GLY A 112 -18.35 4.27 0.51
CA GLY A 112 -18.71 4.23 -0.90
C GLY A 112 -19.05 2.81 -1.34
N ASP A 113 -20.25 2.64 -1.89
CA ASP A 113 -20.77 1.39 -2.45
C ASP A 113 -20.93 1.55 -3.97
N ARG A 114 -20.06 0.89 -4.71
CA ARG A 114 -20.06 0.90 -6.17
C ARG A 114 -21.14 -0.02 -6.78
N TYR A 115 -21.63 -1.01 -6.03
CA TYR A 115 -22.66 -1.91 -6.51
C TYR A 115 -24.01 -1.21 -6.61
N ASP A 116 -24.42 -0.56 -5.50
CA ASP A 116 -25.68 0.20 -5.46
C ASP A 116 -25.51 1.67 -5.89
N ASN A 117 -24.26 2.11 -6.19
CA ASN A 117 -23.95 3.49 -6.55
C ASN A 117 -24.41 4.51 -5.52
N VAL A 118 -24.13 4.24 -4.25
CA VAL A 118 -24.50 5.07 -3.10
C VAL A 118 -23.32 5.27 -2.15
N ILE A 119 -23.46 6.25 -1.26
CA ILE A 119 -22.58 6.43 -0.11
C ILE A 119 -23.42 6.18 1.14
N HIS A 120 -23.09 5.13 1.88
CA HIS A 120 -23.71 4.84 3.17
C HIS A 120 -23.13 5.70 4.27
N ILE A 121 -23.97 6.22 5.15
CA ILE A 121 -23.58 7.08 6.27
C ILE A 121 -23.99 6.43 7.58
N PHE A 122 -23.04 6.34 8.50
CA PHE A 122 -23.24 5.85 9.85
C PHE A 122 -22.80 6.92 10.85
N ASP A 123 -23.40 6.92 12.04
CA ASP A 123 -22.88 7.72 13.13
C ASP A 123 -21.61 7.07 13.76
N SER A 124 -20.99 7.77 14.72
CA SER A 124 -19.77 7.32 15.39
C SER A 124 -19.96 6.03 16.21
N THR A 125 -21.20 5.59 16.45
CA THR A 125 -21.53 4.32 17.12
C THR A 125 -21.76 3.18 16.14
N GLY A 126 -21.69 3.44 14.83
CA GLY A 126 -21.96 2.47 13.77
C GLY A 126 -23.44 2.29 13.44
N LYS A 127 -24.29 3.15 13.96
CA LYS A 127 -25.71 3.14 13.62
C LYS A 127 -25.91 3.76 12.24
N TYR A 128 -26.57 3.02 11.36
CA TYR A 128 -26.92 3.52 10.03
C TYR A 128 -27.83 4.76 10.11
N LEU A 129 -27.49 5.80 9.36
CA LEU A 129 -28.25 7.04 9.30
C LEU A 129 -29.02 7.15 8.00
N GLN A 130 -28.32 7.13 6.87
CA GLN A 130 -28.91 7.30 5.54
C GLN A 130 -27.90 6.93 4.45
N ARG A 131 -28.34 7.07 3.20
CA ARG A 131 -27.48 6.97 2.03
C ARG A 131 -27.58 8.22 1.17
N LEU A 132 -26.51 8.56 0.45
CA LEU A 132 -26.45 9.58 -0.57
C LEU A 132 -26.29 8.94 -1.94
N GLY A 133 -26.84 9.56 -2.96
CA GLY A 133 -26.75 9.07 -4.33
C GLY A 133 -27.80 8.01 -4.68
N GLY A 134 -27.49 7.24 -5.69
CA GLY A 134 -28.31 6.21 -6.31
C GLY A 134 -27.92 6.05 -7.77
N GLU A 135 -28.34 4.95 -8.39
CA GLU A 135 -28.07 4.69 -9.80
C GLU A 135 -28.75 5.73 -10.71
N GLY A 136 -27.96 6.36 -11.58
CA GLY A 136 -28.49 7.33 -12.53
C GLY A 136 -27.43 8.32 -13.04
N ARG A 137 -27.92 9.30 -13.84
CA ARG A 137 -27.09 10.35 -14.47
C ARG A 137 -27.45 11.77 -14.05
N GLY A 138 -28.44 11.93 -13.18
CA GLY A 138 -28.82 13.21 -12.62
C GLY A 138 -27.81 13.79 -11.64
N PRO A 139 -27.98 15.02 -11.19
CA PRO A 139 -27.16 15.60 -10.14
C PRO A 139 -27.27 14.77 -8.84
N GLY A 140 -26.15 14.34 -8.28
CA GLY A 140 -26.11 13.48 -7.09
C GLY A 140 -26.41 12.01 -7.35
N GLU A 141 -26.62 11.58 -8.59
CA GLU A 141 -26.72 10.17 -8.98
C GLU A 141 -25.39 9.67 -9.55
N PHE A 142 -25.14 8.37 -9.51
CA PHE A 142 -23.90 7.75 -9.94
C PHE A 142 -24.15 6.58 -10.88
N THR A 143 -23.15 6.28 -11.73
CA THR A 143 -23.12 5.08 -12.57
C THR A 143 -21.92 4.20 -12.28
N GLY A 144 -20.99 4.63 -11.44
CA GLY A 144 -19.82 3.89 -10.99
C GLY A 144 -18.96 4.73 -10.08
N ILE A 145 -19.33 4.84 -8.80
CA ILE A 145 -18.48 5.48 -7.79
C ILE A 145 -17.15 4.73 -7.74
N LEU A 146 -16.05 5.44 -7.93
CA LEU A 146 -14.72 4.88 -7.86
C LEU A 146 -14.05 5.13 -6.52
N ASP A 147 -14.23 6.33 -5.97
CA ASP A 147 -13.64 6.73 -4.69
C ASP A 147 -14.46 7.87 -4.05
N ILE A 148 -14.36 7.95 -2.73
CA ILE A 148 -14.89 9.04 -1.93
C ILE A 148 -13.78 9.65 -1.08
N LYS A 149 -13.82 10.98 -0.88
CA LYS A 149 -12.87 11.69 0.00
C LYS A 149 -13.59 12.80 0.75
N ILE A 150 -13.12 13.04 1.98
CA ILE A 150 -13.50 14.23 2.73
C ILE A 150 -12.38 15.27 2.60
N HIS A 151 -12.77 16.49 2.28
CA HIS A 151 -11.89 17.65 2.35
C HIS A 151 -12.65 18.84 2.93
N SER A 152 -12.11 19.45 3.99
CA SER A 152 -12.76 20.53 4.73
C SER A 152 -14.17 20.11 5.22
N ASP A 153 -15.21 20.79 4.79
CA ASP A 153 -16.62 20.55 5.12
C ASP A 153 -17.41 19.83 4.02
N GLN A 154 -16.70 19.20 3.08
CA GLN A 154 -17.30 18.58 1.91
C GLN A 154 -16.92 17.11 1.79
N LEU A 155 -17.91 16.30 1.38
CA LEU A 155 -17.71 14.94 0.90
C LEU A 155 -17.66 14.95 -0.62
N PHE A 156 -16.59 14.49 -1.16
CA PHE A 156 -16.34 14.35 -2.59
C PHE A 156 -16.55 12.90 -3.02
N ALA A 157 -17.25 12.69 -4.13
CA ALA A 157 -17.38 11.38 -4.77
C ALA A 157 -17.01 11.48 -6.25
N PHE A 158 -16.14 10.59 -6.71
CA PHE A 158 -15.73 10.51 -8.10
C PHE A 158 -16.48 9.38 -8.82
N ASP A 159 -17.17 9.71 -9.94
CA ASP A 159 -17.83 8.74 -10.82
C ASP A 159 -16.96 8.47 -12.05
N TYR A 160 -16.47 7.23 -12.16
CA TYR A 160 -15.58 6.81 -13.24
C TYR A 160 -16.26 6.84 -14.62
N PHE A 161 -17.51 6.36 -14.72
CA PHE A 161 -18.17 6.26 -16.03
C PHE A 161 -18.74 7.58 -16.52
N GLN A 162 -19.05 8.49 -15.61
CA GLN A 162 -19.53 9.82 -15.96
C GLN A 162 -18.41 10.86 -16.01
N PHE A 163 -17.19 10.49 -15.59
CA PHE A 163 -16.02 11.39 -15.50
C PHE A 163 -16.36 12.70 -14.77
N ARG A 164 -17.05 12.59 -13.66
CA ARG A 164 -17.45 13.74 -12.87
C ARG A 164 -17.23 13.53 -11.38
N SER A 165 -17.09 14.64 -10.69
CA SER A 165 -17.00 14.72 -9.24
C SER A 165 -18.26 15.34 -8.69
N THR A 166 -18.83 14.75 -7.67
CA THR A 166 -20.02 15.24 -6.98
C THR A 166 -19.63 15.63 -5.56
N PHE A 167 -20.03 16.82 -5.13
CA PHE A 167 -19.71 17.38 -3.82
C PHE A 167 -20.98 17.49 -2.98
N PHE A 168 -20.92 16.98 -1.76
CA PHE A 168 -21.98 17.08 -0.76
C PHE A 168 -21.47 17.80 0.48
N SER A 169 -22.35 18.55 1.15
CA SER A 169 -22.05 19.09 2.48
C SER A 169 -21.92 17.98 3.50
N LEU A 170 -20.87 17.98 4.32
CA LEU A 170 -20.72 17.03 5.43
C LEU A 170 -21.77 17.21 6.53
N ASP A 171 -22.24 18.43 6.74
CA ASP A 171 -23.19 18.76 7.80
C ASP A 171 -24.63 18.43 7.39
N SER A 172 -25.11 19.00 6.30
CA SER A 172 -26.50 18.82 5.85
C SER A 172 -26.70 17.63 4.93
N HIS A 173 -25.63 17.10 4.33
CA HIS A 173 -25.61 16.07 3.29
C HIS A 173 -26.31 16.50 1.98
N ASP A 174 -26.54 17.80 1.82
CA ASP A 174 -27.10 18.34 0.59
C ASP A 174 -26.07 18.33 -0.54
N LEU A 175 -26.54 18.15 -1.76
CA LEU A 175 -25.73 18.32 -2.96
C LEU A 175 -25.29 19.78 -3.08
N ILE A 176 -23.99 20.03 -3.10
CA ILE A 176 -23.39 21.36 -3.32
C ILE A 176 -23.28 21.62 -4.81
N GLU A 177 -22.54 20.75 -5.51
CA GLU A 177 -22.32 20.86 -6.94
C GLU A 177 -21.90 19.55 -7.58
N VAL A 178 -21.98 19.53 -8.91
CA VAL A 178 -21.43 18.48 -9.76
C VAL A 178 -20.45 19.14 -10.73
N ARG A 179 -19.22 18.61 -10.80
CA ARG A 179 -18.17 19.11 -11.69
C ARG A 179 -17.75 18.02 -12.65
N ASP A 180 -17.70 18.34 -13.93
CA ASP A 180 -17.03 17.45 -14.89
C ASP A 180 -15.53 17.42 -14.58
N VAL A 181 -14.99 16.23 -14.44
CA VAL A 181 -13.55 16.07 -14.35
C VAL A 181 -13.00 16.05 -15.77
N TYR A 182 -12.27 17.09 -16.12
CA TYR A 182 -11.79 17.31 -17.49
C TYR A 182 -10.64 16.37 -17.88
N THR A 183 -10.76 15.10 -17.56
CA THR A 183 -9.79 14.09 -17.97
C THR A 183 -9.80 13.84 -19.48
N ASN A 184 -10.91 14.15 -20.17
CA ASN A 184 -11.05 13.99 -21.62
C ASN A 184 -10.58 15.20 -22.44
N ARG A 185 -10.22 16.29 -21.79
CA ARG A 185 -9.58 17.41 -22.52
C ARG A 185 -8.16 17.02 -22.85
N THR A 186 -7.73 17.37 -24.03
CA THR A 186 -6.33 17.25 -24.42
C THR A 186 -5.50 18.00 -23.36
N PRO A 187 -4.62 17.30 -22.61
CA PRO A 187 -3.78 17.99 -21.65
C PRO A 187 -2.98 19.08 -22.34
N ASP A 188 -2.66 20.14 -21.66
CA ASP A 188 -1.83 21.23 -22.17
C ASP A 188 -0.35 20.84 -22.39
N ARG A 189 -0.03 19.57 -22.11
CA ARG A 189 1.27 18.94 -22.39
C ARG A 189 1.12 17.89 -23.51
N GLU A 190 1.89 18.07 -24.56
CA GLU A 190 1.80 17.22 -25.77
C GLU A 190 2.15 15.75 -25.49
N GLU A 191 3.11 15.51 -24.61
CA GLU A 191 3.56 14.18 -24.20
C GLU A 191 2.50 13.35 -23.47
N LEU A 192 1.43 13.99 -22.96
CA LEU A 192 0.34 13.33 -22.25
C LEU A 192 -0.92 13.13 -23.08
N ARG A 193 -0.95 13.57 -24.34
CA ARG A 193 -2.16 13.57 -25.19
C ARG A 193 -2.79 12.19 -25.35
N GLU A 194 -1.97 11.16 -25.42
CA GLU A 194 -2.41 9.78 -25.63
C GLU A 194 -2.59 9.01 -24.33
N TRP A 195 -2.31 9.64 -23.20
CA TRP A 195 -2.38 9.02 -21.88
C TRP A 195 -3.74 9.26 -21.25
N PRO A 196 -4.57 8.21 -21.03
CA PRO A 196 -5.79 8.34 -20.25
C PRO A 196 -5.45 8.85 -18.85
N SER A 197 -6.32 9.72 -18.35
CA SER A 197 -6.14 10.38 -17.06
C SER A 197 -7.24 10.01 -16.07
N ARG A 198 -6.89 9.99 -14.78
CA ARG A 198 -7.84 9.74 -13.67
C ARG A 198 -7.54 10.69 -12.52
N PRO A 199 -8.56 11.32 -11.92
CA PRO A 199 -8.39 11.93 -10.60
C PRO A 199 -8.03 10.86 -9.58
N VAL A 200 -7.06 11.17 -8.73
CA VAL A 200 -6.58 10.27 -7.67
C VAL A 200 -7.01 10.78 -6.31
N SER A 201 -6.91 12.09 -6.08
CA SER A 201 -7.28 12.70 -4.81
C SER A 201 -7.56 14.19 -4.98
N LEU A 202 -8.30 14.77 -4.04
CA LEU A 202 -8.47 16.20 -3.86
C LEU A 202 -7.37 16.71 -2.94
N ILE A 203 -6.74 17.83 -3.30
CA ILE A 203 -5.74 18.53 -2.46
C ILE A 203 -6.39 19.74 -1.78
N SER A 204 -7.25 20.42 -2.51
CA SER A 204 -8.02 21.56 -2.05
C SER A 204 -9.30 21.68 -2.89
N ASP A 205 -10.18 22.62 -2.59
CA ASP A 205 -11.45 22.82 -3.31
C ASP A 205 -11.30 22.94 -4.83
N ASP A 206 -10.13 23.34 -5.30
CA ASP A 206 -9.85 23.62 -6.72
C ASP A 206 -8.70 22.82 -7.31
N LEU A 207 -7.99 22.01 -6.51
CA LEU A 207 -6.81 21.30 -6.94
C LEU A 207 -6.94 19.79 -6.71
N PHE A 208 -6.64 19.04 -7.75
CA PHE A 208 -6.67 17.59 -7.77
C PHE A 208 -5.28 17.03 -8.06
N ILE A 209 -4.98 15.86 -7.54
CA ILE A 209 -3.95 15.00 -8.11
C ILE A 209 -4.60 14.18 -9.21
N VAL A 210 -4.00 14.25 -10.39
CA VAL A 210 -4.43 13.49 -11.56
C VAL A 210 -3.28 12.60 -12.01
N SER A 211 -3.58 11.33 -12.23
CA SER A 211 -2.69 10.37 -12.87
C SER A 211 -2.91 10.32 -14.36
N TYR A 212 -1.83 10.19 -15.12
CA TYR A 212 -1.81 9.92 -16.55
C TYR A 212 -1.06 8.60 -16.77
N LYS A 213 -1.69 7.66 -17.47
CA LYS A 213 -1.15 6.30 -17.67
C LYS A 213 -0.87 6.07 -19.16
N ASN A 214 0.33 5.53 -19.50
CA ASN A 214 0.71 5.23 -20.89
C ASN A 214 0.04 3.97 -21.46
N GLU A 215 -1.10 3.58 -20.92
CA GLU A 215 -1.90 2.46 -21.38
C GLU A 215 -2.46 2.76 -22.78
N MET A 216 -2.27 1.86 -23.74
CA MET A 216 -2.79 2.08 -25.09
C MET A 216 -4.31 2.19 -25.07
N LYS A 217 -4.85 3.29 -25.62
CA LYS A 217 -6.30 3.58 -25.71
C LYS A 217 -7.13 2.50 -26.43
N ASN A 218 -6.49 1.58 -27.17
CA ASN A 218 -7.13 0.55 -27.98
C ASN A 218 -6.49 -0.84 -27.74
N ALA A 219 -6.03 -1.11 -26.53
CA ALA A 219 -5.60 -2.44 -26.20
C ALA A 219 -6.80 -3.38 -26.28
N ASN A 220 -7.01 -3.99 -27.43
CA ASN A 220 -7.87 -5.16 -27.54
C ASN A 220 -7.18 -6.30 -26.79
N TYR A 221 -7.48 -6.41 -25.50
CA TYR A 221 -7.01 -7.50 -24.66
C TYR A 221 -7.27 -8.83 -25.39
N GLY A 222 -6.23 -9.66 -25.49
CA GLY A 222 -6.34 -10.95 -26.17
C GLY A 222 -6.15 -10.93 -27.69
N THR A 223 -5.72 -9.82 -28.31
CA THR A 223 -5.34 -9.80 -29.73
C THR A 223 -3.83 -9.89 -29.90
N GLU A 224 -3.39 -10.39 -31.09
CA GLU A 224 -1.96 -10.48 -31.46
C GLU A 224 -1.19 -9.13 -31.42
N ASN A 225 -1.90 -8.01 -31.35
CA ASN A 225 -1.34 -6.66 -31.33
C ASN A 225 -1.17 -6.09 -29.90
N TYR A 226 -1.54 -6.82 -28.87
CA TYR A 226 -1.35 -6.38 -27.48
C TYR A 226 0.11 -6.62 -27.08
N ASN A 227 0.86 -5.54 -26.86
CA ASN A 227 2.24 -5.65 -26.39
C ASN A 227 2.27 -5.86 -24.88
N LEU A 228 2.23 -7.13 -24.47
CA LEU A 228 2.28 -7.57 -23.08
C LEU A 228 3.61 -7.18 -22.38
N ASP A 229 4.66 -6.87 -23.15
CA ASP A 229 5.97 -6.50 -22.61
C ASP A 229 6.13 -4.99 -22.39
N GLN A 230 5.13 -4.19 -22.74
CA GLN A 230 5.20 -2.76 -22.52
C GLN A 230 5.20 -2.46 -21.02
N GLU A 231 6.19 -1.69 -20.57
CA GLU A 231 6.21 -1.13 -19.23
C GLU A 231 5.10 -0.09 -19.09
N ILE A 232 4.25 -0.26 -18.10
CA ILE A 232 3.16 0.67 -17.83
C ILE A 232 3.67 1.70 -16.83
N LEU A 233 3.64 2.97 -17.23
CA LEU A 233 4.06 4.11 -16.43
C LEU A 233 2.87 4.98 -16.07
N VAL A 234 2.87 5.48 -14.85
CA VAL A 234 1.88 6.43 -14.34
C VAL A 234 2.58 7.71 -13.90
N ARG A 235 2.19 8.84 -14.48
CA ARG A 235 2.68 10.17 -14.11
C ARG A 235 1.63 10.93 -13.33
N TYR A 236 2.06 11.62 -12.30
CA TYR A 236 1.18 12.39 -11.41
C TYR A 236 1.43 13.88 -11.53
N TYR A 237 0.34 14.65 -11.55
CA TYR A 237 0.38 16.11 -11.64
C TYR A 237 -0.70 16.71 -10.73
N VAL A 238 -0.46 17.94 -10.26
CA VAL A 238 -1.51 18.80 -9.71
C VAL A 238 -2.24 19.46 -10.85
N VAL A 239 -3.56 19.34 -10.89
CA VAL A 239 -4.43 19.86 -11.94
C VAL A 239 -5.54 20.66 -11.31
N ASP A 240 -5.89 21.83 -11.89
CA ASP A 240 -7.00 22.64 -11.41
C ASP A 240 -8.36 22.16 -11.94
N ARG A 241 -9.43 22.82 -11.47
CA ARG A 241 -10.80 22.51 -11.87
C ARG A 241 -11.06 22.69 -13.37
N GLU A 242 -10.29 23.52 -14.06
CA GLU A 242 -10.38 23.72 -15.51
C GLU A 242 -9.62 22.65 -16.30
N GLY A 243 -8.95 21.71 -15.62
CA GLY A 243 -8.15 20.65 -16.22
C GLY A 243 -6.75 21.10 -16.65
N LYS A 244 -6.26 22.23 -16.15
CA LYS A 244 -4.93 22.74 -16.44
C LYS A 244 -3.92 22.22 -15.44
N ILE A 245 -2.79 21.71 -15.93
CA ILE A 245 -1.67 21.25 -15.10
C ILE A 245 -1.03 22.44 -14.43
N ARG A 246 -0.89 22.38 -13.10
CA ARG A 246 -0.37 23.45 -12.23
C ARG A 246 0.98 23.14 -11.58
N SER A 247 1.47 21.93 -11.75
CA SER A 247 2.78 21.50 -11.23
C SER A 247 3.70 21.02 -12.32
N ASP A 248 4.97 20.86 -12.00
CA ASP A 248 5.82 19.91 -12.71
C ASP A 248 5.33 18.47 -12.46
N MET A 249 5.95 17.48 -13.08
CA MET A 249 5.65 16.08 -12.80
C MET A 249 6.02 15.79 -11.34
N ILE A 250 5.02 15.37 -10.55
CA ILE A 250 5.23 15.02 -9.14
C ILE A 250 6.11 13.77 -9.06
N ASP A 251 5.68 12.71 -9.75
CA ASP A 251 6.43 11.46 -9.83
C ASP A 251 6.04 10.68 -11.10
N GLU A 252 6.91 9.77 -11.51
CA GLU A 252 6.64 8.76 -12.52
C GLU A 252 6.89 7.39 -11.89
N LEU A 253 5.83 6.59 -11.78
CA LEU A 253 5.85 5.29 -11.12
C LEU A 253 5.50 4.19 -12.12
N LYS A 254 6.07 3.02 -11.92
CA LYS A 254 5.70 1.83 -12.67
C LYS A 254 4.39 1.28 -12.12
N ASP A 255 3.46 0.99 -13.04
CA ASP A 255 2.23 0.30 -12.71
C ASP A 255 2.38 -1.21 -12.87
N MET A 256 1.38 -1.93 -12.46
CA MET A 256 1.31 -3.37 -12.55
C MET A 256 1.38 -3.82 -14.02
N LYS A 257 2.32 -4.70 -14.30
CA LYS A 257 2.35 -5.45 -15.55
C LYS A 257 1.50 -6.72 -15.37
N ASN A 258 0.55 -6.97 -16.27
CA ASN A 258 -0.21 -8.20 -16.24
C ASN A 258 0.72 -9.41 -16.44
N ILE A 259 0.50 -10.46 -15.66
CA ILE A 259 1.12 -11.76 -15.95
C ILE A 259 0.32 -12.47 -17.04
N THR A 260 1.02 -13.24 -17.85
CA THR A 260 0.43 -13.93 -18.99
C THR A 260 0.99 -15.33 -19.13
N ALA A 261 0.20 -16.22 -19.68
CA ALA A 261 0.61 -17.57 -20.02
C ALA A 261 -0.04 -18.02 -21.33
N VAL A 262 0.55 -19.02 -21.99
CA VAL A 262 -0.07 -19.70 -23.12
C VAL A 262 -0.22 -21.17 -22.75
N VAL A 263 -1.46 -21.63 -22.64
CA VAL A 263 -1.80 -23.01 -22.27
C VAL A 263 -2.69 -23.60 -23.35
N ASP A 264 -2.26 -24.68 -23.97
CA ASP A 264 -2.97 -25.36 -25.06
C ASP A 264 -3.41 -24.44 -26.22
N GLY A 265 -2.59 -23.41 -26.48
CA GLY A 265 -2.87 -22.41 -27.52
C GLY A 265 -3.79 -21.27 -27.09
N ASN A 266 -4.27 -21.27 -25.86
CA ASN A 266 -5.05 -20.18 -25.28
C ASN A 266 -4.14 -19.19 -24.55
N HIS A 267 -4.38 -17.89 -24.77
CA HIS A 267 -3.69 -16.84 -24.04
C HIS A 267 -4.46 -16.51 -22.77
N LEU A 268 -3.82 -16.75 -21.63
CA LEU A 268 -4.32 -16.42 -20.30
C LEU A 268 -3.66 -15.15 -19.80
N PHE A 269 -4.39 -14.33 -19.04
CA PHE A 269 -3.87 -13.12 -18.38
C PHE A 269 -4.76 -12.76 -17.18
N ASN A 270 -4.18 -12.11 -16.18
CA ASN A 270 -4.97 -11.65 -15.02
C ASN A 270 -5.84 -10.44 -15.38
N LEU A 271 -7.11 -10.49 -15.01
CA LEU A 271 -8.06 -9.38 -15.15
C LEU A 271 -8.05 -8.44 -13.94
N SER A 272 -7.69 -8.96 -12.78
CA SER A 272 -7.69 -8.23 -11.53
C SER A 272 -6.26 -7.96 -11.05
N PRO A 273 -6.04 -6.88 -10.28
CA PRO A 273 -4.77 -6.65 -9.60
C PRO A 273 -4.36 -7.83 -8.73
N LEU A 274 -3.09 -8.24 -8.83
CA LEU A 274 -2.52 -9.28 -8.01
C LEU A 274 -1.53 -8.62 -7.01
N PRO A 275 -1.64 -8.87 -5.72
CA PRO A 275 -0.91 -8.13 -4.69
C PRO A 275 0.60 -8.39 -4.68
N PHE A 276 1.05 -9.43 -5.35
CA PHE A 276 2.47 -9.72 -5.53
C PHE A 276 3.10 -9.01 -6.75
N LEU A 277 2.32 -8.25 -7.51
CA LEU A 277 2.82 -7.42 -8.59
C LEU A 277 3.09 -6.00 -8.10
N GLN A 278 4.10 -5.36 -8.69
CA GLN A 278 4.40 -3.98 -8.37
C GLN A 278 3.25 -3.06 -8.74
N GLN A 279 3.02 -2.03 -7.92
CA GLN A 279 1.99 -1.03 -8.15
C GLN A 279 2.40 0.33 -7.61
N PRO A 280 1.87 1.42 -8.18
CA PRO A 280 2.05 2.74 -7.60
C PRO A 280 1.21 2.88 -6.33
N LEU A 281 1.81 3.47 -5.31
CA LEU A 281 1.16 3.84 -4.06
C LEU A 281 1.15 5.37 -3.94
N ILE A 282 -0.01 5.92 -3.61
CA ILE A 282 -0.16 7.36 -3.40
C ILE A 282 -1.12 7.63 -2.25
N SER A 283 -0.75 8.55 -1.38
CA SER A 283 -1.59 9.01 -0.28
C SER A 283 -1.46 10.52 -0.11
N VAL A 284 -2.51 11.17 0.35
CA VAL A 284 -2.55 12.62 0.56
C VAL A 284 -3.06 12.91 1.96
N SER A 285 -2.30 13.73 2.69
CA SER A 285 -2.71 14.17 4.02
C SER A 285 -3.82 15.22 3.95
N ASP A 286 -4.55 15.41 5.05
CA ASP A 286 -5.56 16.49 5.18
C ASP A 286 -4.96 17.90 4.94
N LYS A 287 -3.64 18.05 5.07
CA LYS A 287 -2.90 19.29 4.79
C LYS A 287 -2.42 19.42 3.34
N GLY A 288 -2.77 18.46 2.48
CA GLY A 288 -2.37 18.44 1.08
C GLY A 288 -0.94 17.97 0.81
N THR A 289 -0.23 17.42 1.79
CA THR A 289 1.08 16.79 1.56
C THR A 289 0.87 15.48 0.80
N ILE A 290 1.63 15.28 -0.28
CA ILE A 290 1.50 14.15 -1.19
C ILE A 290 2.63 13.16 -0.91
N PHE A 291 2.30 11.89 -0.77
CA PHE A 291 3.25 10.80 -0.59
C PHE A 291 3.12 9.84 -1.77
N THR A 292 4.25 9.51 -2.41
CA THR A 292 4.31 8.60 -3.55
C THR A 292 5.34 7.50 -3.29
N ALA A 293 5.04 6.28 -3.72
CA ALA A 293 5.97 5.16 -3.69
C ALA A 293 5.66 4.18 -4.82
N ASN A 294 6.65 3.42 -5.25
CA ASN A 294 6.41 2.19 -6.00
C ASN A 294 6.50 1.02 -5.01
N SER A 295 5.53 0.12 -5.01
CA SER A 295 5.52 -0.99 -4.05
C SER A 295 6.74 -1.90 -4.14
N ASP A 296 7.42 -1.93 -5.28
CA ASP A 296 8.61 -2.77 -5.48
C ASP A 296 9.85 -2.26 -4.74
N GLU A 297 9.87 -0.97 -4.36
CA GLU A 297 10.98 -0.35 -3.66
C GLU A 297 10.52 0.23 -2.31
N PRO A 298 11.25 0.01 -1.20
CA PRO A 298 10.89 0.56 0.11
C PRO A 298 11.31 2.04 0.24
N LEU A 299 10.91 2.86 -0.73
CA LEU A 299 11.20 4.28 -0.87
C LEU A 299 9.90 5.07 -1.00
N ILE A 300 9.67 5.97 -0.06
CA ILE A 300 8.52 6.88 -0.06
C ILE A 300 9.02 8.29 -0.34
N LYS A 301 8.52 8.95 -1.38
CA LYS A 301 8.78 10.35 -1.66
C LYS A 301 7.67 11.22 -1.10
N MET A 302 8.03 12.37 -0.60
CA MET A 302 7.13 13.36 -0.01
C MET A 302 7.19 14.65 -0.81
N HIS A 303 6.01 15.18 -1.15
CA HIS A 303 5.86 16.39 -1.95
C HIS A 303 4.90 17.36 -1.27
N ALA A 304 5.10 18.66 -1.52
CA ALA A 304 4.18 19.70 -1.10
C ALA A 304 2.87 19.65 -1.92
N SER A 305 1.86 20.36 -1.48
CA SER A 305 0.55 20.44 -2.15
C SER A 305 0.61 21.03 -3.57
N ASN A 306 1.67 21.76 -3.90
CA ASN A 306 1.93 22.26 -5.26
C ASN A 306 2.73 21.27 -6.14
N GLY A 307 3.05 20.08 -5.62
CA GLY A 307 3.83 19.04 -6.30
C GLY A 307 5.34 19.11 -6.12
N ASP A 308 5.88 20.15 -5.46
CA ASP A 308 7.32 20.27 -5.25
C ASP A 308 7.85 19.17 -4.34
N TYR A 309 8.96 18.56 -4.74
CA TYR A 309 9.63 17.54 -3.95
C TYR A 309 10.19 18.11 -2.65
N ILE A 310 9.97 17.43 -1.52
CA ILE A 310 10.47 17.82 -0.19
C ILE A 310 11.62 16.92 0.25
N LYS A 311 11.38 15.60 0.30
CA LYS A 311 12.32 14.59 0.78
C LYS A 311 11.89 13.19 0.38
N ALA A 312 12.76 12.21 0.63
CA ALA A 312 12.40 10.80 0.56
C ALA A 312 12.74 10.07 1.86
N ILE A 313 12.01 9.00 2.14
CA ILE A 313 12.21 8.11 3.28
C ILE A 313 12.49 6.71 2.71
N TYR A 314 13.63 6.14 3.07
CA TYR A 314 14.04 4.80 2.67
C TYR A 314 14.05 3.87 3.88
N ILE A 315 13.38 2.72 3.77
CA ILE A 315 13.30 1.68 4.81
C ILE A 315 14.18 0.51 4.37
N PRO A 316 15.45 0.41 4.81
CA PRO A 316 16.30 -0.71 4.43
C PRO A 316 15.68 -2.04 4.85
N MET A 317 15.40 -2.91 3.88
CA MET A 317 14.83 -4.24 4.13
C MET A 317 15.21 -5.22 3.03
N GLU A 318 15.21 -6.50 3.37
CA GLU A 318 15.31 -7.57 2.40
C GLU A 318 13.90 -7.97 1.94
N LYS A 319 13.71 -8.08 0.63
CA LYS A 319 12.41 -8.47 0.05
C LYS A 319 12.23 -9.98 0.19
N LYS A 320 11.05 -10.42 0.61
CA LYS A 320 10.65 -11.82 0.69
C LYS A 320 10.79 -12.49 -0.69
N ALA A 321 11.42 -13.66 -0.73
CA ALA A 321 11.42 -14.49 -1.94
C ALA A 321 10.01 -14.99 -2.25
N MET A 322 9.68 -15.10 -3.54
CA MET A 322 8.38 -15.57 -3.98
C MET A 322 8.42 -17.09 -4.18
N ASP A 323 7.45 -17.77 -3.59
CA ASP A 323 7.23 -19.21 -3.79
C ASP A 323 5.97 -19.40 -4.65
N ARG A 324 6.09 -20.15 -5.75
CA ARG A 324 4.98 -20.37 -6.69
C ARG A 324 3.84 -21.17 -6.05
N ASP A 325 4.17 -22.17 -5.24
CA ASP A 325 3.15 -23.02 -4.62
C ASP A 325 2.38 -22.19 -3.57
N GLU A 326 3.06 -21.29 -2.83
CA GLU A 326 2.42 -20.33 -1.95
C GLU A 326 1.45 -19.42 -2.73
N ILE A 327 1.89 -18.86 -3.85
CA ILE A 327 1.05 -17.99 -4.71
C ILE A 327 -0.18 -18.72 -5.22
N ILE A 328 -0.02 -19.95 -5.70
CA ILE A 328 -1.16 -20.75 -6.19
C ILE A 328 -2.14 -21.00 -5.04
N ASN A 329 -1.66 -21.41 -3.87
CA ASN A 329 -2.51 -21.67 -2.71
C ASN A 329 -3.26 -20.43 -2.23
N LEU A 330 -2.69 -19.24 -2.43
CA LEU A 330 -3.29 -17.99 -1.99
C LEU A 330 -4.26 -17.38 -3.00
N PHE A 331 -4.05 -17.58 -4.31
CA PHE A 331 -4.73 -16.79 -5.35
C PHE A 331 -5.41 -17.62 -6.45
N ALA A 332 -5.29 -18.94 -6.46
CA ALA A 332 -5.96 -19.76 -7.46
C ALA A 332 -7.48 -19.89 -7.23
N GLU A 333 -7.97 -19.73 -5.99
CA GLU A 333 -9.40 -19.65 -5.61
C GLU A 333 -10.30 -20.76 -6.19
N ASP A 334 -9.81 -21.99 -6.32
CA ASP A 334 -10.52 -23.10 -7.00
C ASP A 334 -10.92 -22.78 -8.46
N ASP A 335 -10.30 -21.75 -9.07
CA ASP A 335 -10.48 -21.38 -10.46
C ASP A 335 -9.40 -22.03 -11.34
N GLU A 336 -9.83 -22.90 -12.25
CA GLU A 336 -8.93 -23.62 -13.15
C GLU A 336 -8.13 -22.67 -14.08
N GLU A 337 -8.74 -21.57 -14.53
CA GLU A 337 -8.09 -20.61 -15.41
C GLU A 337 -7.00 -19.83 -14.67
N ASN A 338 -7.29 -19.32 -13.47
CA ASN A 338 -6.32 -18.68 -12.60
C ASN A 338 -5.20 -19.64 -12.17
N THR A 339 -5.55 -20.89 -11.84
CA THR A 339 -4.56 -21.91 -11.52
C THR A 339 -3.61 -22.14 -12.69
N ASN A 340 -4.15 -22.30 -13.90
CA ASN A 340 -3.34 -22.50 -15.11
C ASN A 340 -2.49 -21.27 -15.43
N LEU A 341 -3.01 -20.06 -15.25
CA LEU A 341 -2.24 -18.83 -15.40
C LEU A 341 -1.05 -18.83 -14.43
N LEU A 342 -1.27 -19.02 -13.14
CA LEU A 342 -0.25 -18.98 -12.09
C LEU A 342 0.80 -20.10 -12.23
N LEU A 343 0.40 -21.26 -12.74
CA LEU A 343 1.32 -22.39 -13.01
C LEU A 343 2.29 -22.10 -14.16
N HIS A 344 1.85 -21.39 -15.20
CA HIS A 344 2.59 -21.26 -16.44
C HIS A 344 3.13 -19.86 -16.72
N ALA A 345 2.63 -18.81 -16.02
CA ALA A 345 3.13 -17.45 -16.16
C ALA A 345 4.56 -17.29 -15.58
N GLU A 346 5.29 -16.32 -16.09
CA GLU A 346 6.52 -15.84 -15.48
C GLU A 346 6.14 -14.96 -14.28
N LEU A 347 6.45 -15.43 -13.06
CA LEU A 347 6.21 -14.69 -11.82
C LEU A 347 7.46 -13.91 -11.40
N PRO A 348 7.32 -12.79 -10.67
CA PRO A 348 8.44 -12.11 -10.05
C PRO A 348 9.22 -13.04 -9.10
N GLU A 349 10.53 -12.81 -8.95
CA GLU A 349 11.37 -13.60 -8.02
C GLU A 349 11.12 -13.24 -6.55
N LYS A 350 10.65 -12.03 -6.29
CA LYS A 350 10.43 -11.49 -4.93
C LYS A 350 9.10 -10.75 -4.85
N TRP A 351 8.52 -10.80 -3.67
CA TRP A 351 7.38 -9.95 -3.31
C TRP A 351 7.76 -8.47 -3.38
N PRO A 352 6.80 -7.57 -3.64
CA PRO A 352 7.00 -6.14 -3.42
C PRO A 352 7.50 -5.84 -2.01
N ALA A 353 8.21 -4.74 -1.85
CA ALA A 353 8.70 -4.30 -0.54
C ALA A 353 7.58 -3.68 0.31
N LEU A 354 6.73 -2.89 -0.35
CA LEU A 354 5.62 -2.17 0.28
C LEU A 354 4.28 -2.78 -0.11
N CYS A 355 3.36 -2.82 0.85
CA CYS A 355 1.98 -3.20 0.64
C CYS A 355 1.08 -1.97 0.51
N ASP A 356 1.29 -0.99 1.39
CA ASP A 356 0.39 0.14 1.53
C ASP A 356 1.07 1.33 2.20
N ILE A 357 0.51 2.53 1.99
CA ILE A 357 0.85 3.78 2.68
C ILE A 357 -0.42 4.51 3.07
N VAL A 358 -0.58 4.82 4.34
CA VAL A 358 -1.73 5.54 4.88
C VAL A 358 -1.23 6.73 5.71
N ILE A 359 -1.93 7.86 5.63
CA ILE A 359 -1.64 9.03 6.46
C ILE A 359 -2.79 9.21 7.45
N ASP A 360 -2.46 9.37 8.71
CA ASP A 360 -3.44 9.66 9.74
C ASP A 360 -3.74 11.17 9.86
N ASP A 361 -4.74 11.51 10.67
CA ASP A 361 -5.16 12.90 10.90
C ASP A 361 -4.14 13.75 11.69
N GLU A 362 -3.15 13.13 12.33
CA GLU A 362 -2.02 13.82 12.95
C GLU A 362 -0.89 14.09 11.95
N GLY A 363 -0.98 13.54 10.72
CA GLY A 363 0.01 13.66 9.66
C GLY A 363 1.15 12.64 9.76
N ARG A 364 1.00 11.58 10.57
CA ARG A 364 1.96 10.48 10.64
C ARG A 364 1.81 9.57 9.43
N LEU A 365 2.93 9.13 8.92
CA LEU A 365 2.99 8.19 7.82
C LEU A 365 2.99 6.74 8.35
N TRP A 366 2.01 5.96 7.95
CA TRP A 366 1.91 4.53 8.23
C TRP A 366 2.28 3.76 6.99
N VAL A 367 3.30 2.91 7.07
CA VAL A 367 3.86 2.17 5.93
C VAL A 367 3.79 0.69 6.22
N ALA A 368 3.16 -0.06 5.34
CA ALA A 368 3.11 -1.52 5.40
C ALA A 368 4.21 -2.14 4.53
N THR A 369 4.99 -3.02 5.12
CA THR A 369 6.01 -3.82 4.44
C THR A 369 5.69 -5.30 4.53
N ILE A 370 6.02 -6.09 3.49
CA ILE A 370 5.80 -7.53 3.49
C ILE A 370 6.86 -8.20 4.38
N THR A 371 6.42 -9.13 5.24
CA THR A 371 7.30 -9.91 6.10
C THR A 371 7.56 -11.30 5.51
N GLU A 372 8.63 -11.95 5.98
CA GLU A 372 8.97 -13.33 5.58
C GLU A 372 8.14 -14.41 6.26
N ASP A 373 7.15 -14.03 7.08
CA ASP A 373 6.39 -14.96 7.90
C ASP A 373 5.38 -15.80 7.10
N GLU A 374 5.13 -17.01 7.58
CA GLU A 374 4.19 -17.97 6.97
C GLU A 374 2.72 -17.52 7.07
N ASP A 375 2.38 -16.63 8.02
CA ASP A 375 0.97 -16.23 8.29
C ASP A 375 0.49 -15.03 7.45
N PHE A 376 1.20 -14.65 6.41
CA PHE A 376 0.90 -13.48 5.57
C PHE A 376 0.59 -12.21 6.40
N MET A 377 1.55 -11.83 7.20
CA MET A 377 1.50 -10.63 8.03
C MET A 377 2.25 -9.49 7.36
N CYS A 378 1.68 -8.28 7.40
CA CYS A 378 2.42 -7.06 7.08
C CYS A 378 3.05 -6.48 8.34
N LYS A 379 4.29 -6.03 8.25
CA LYS A 379 4.90 -5.20 9.27
C LYS A 379 4.60 -3.74 8.96
N TRP A 380 3.93 -3.07 9.88
CA TRP A 380 3.63 -1.66 9.77
C TRP A 380 4.64 -0.83 10.54
N TRP A 381 5.00 0.29 9.96
CA TRP A 381 5.85 1.32 10.52
C TRP A 381 5.01 2.58 10.70
N VAL A 382 5.03 3.17 11.87
CA VAL A 382 4.44 4.49 12.14
C VAL A 382 5.58 5.48 12.23
N LEU A 383 5.59 6.44 11.31
CA LEU A 383 6.66 7.42 11.17
C LEU A 383 6.12 8.83 11.39
N GLN A 384 6.91 9.68 12.04
CA GLN A 384 6.67 11.13 12.00
C GLN A 384 6.81 11.64 10.56
N ASP A 385 6.31 12.85 10.31
CA ASP A 385 6.54 13.54 9.04
C ASP A 385 8.04 13.78 8.78
N THR A 386 8.89 13.79 9.82
CA THR A 386 10.34 13.84 9.73
C THR A 386 10.95 12.56 9.13
N GLY A 387 10.24 11.44 9.18
CA GLY A 387 10.72 10.10 8.87
C GLY A 387 11.20 9.33 10.11
N GLU A 388 11.13 9.92 11.31
CA GLU A 388 11.51 9.24 12.55
C GLU A 388 10.49 8.15 12.90
N PRO A 389 10.91 6.89 13.15
CA PRO A 389 9.99 5.82 13.53
C PRO A 389 9.48 6.03 14.98
N ILE A 390 8.16 5.99 15.14
CA ILE A 390 7.47 6.09 16.43
C ILE A 390 7.16 4.70 16.98
N ALA A 391 6.67 3.82 16.11
CA ALA A 391 6.24 2.49 16.49
C ALA A 391 6.31 1.51 15.33
N THR A 392 6.33 0.22 15.62
CA THR A 392 6.10 -0.83 14.63
C THR A 392 5.15 -1.88 15.21
N PHE A 393 4.37 -2.51 14.34
CA PHE A 393 3.48 -3.59 14.73
C PHE A 393 3.27 -4.56 13.57
N ARG A 394 2.66 -5.71 13.84
CA ARG A 394 2.27 -6.69 12.83
C ARG A 394 0.76 -6.66 12.65
N TRP A 395 0.31 -6.75 11.39
CA TRP A 395 -1.09 -6.69 11.03
C TRP A 395 -1.42 -7.73 9.97
N PRO A 396 -2.53 -8.48 10.10
CA PRO A 396 -2.90 -9.51 9.14
C PRO A 396 -3.13 -8.95 7.74
N GLY A 397 -2.59 -9.62 6.70
CA GLY A 397 -2.71 -9.19 5.32
C GLY A 397 -4.15 -9.25 4.75
N ASN A 398 -5.04 -10.01 5.37
CA ASN A 398 -6.47 -10.06 5.01
C ASN A 398 -7.30 -8.92 5.65
N ARG A 399 -6.65 -7.91 6.25
CA ARG A 399 -7.28 -6.76 6.87
C ARG A 399 -6.69 -5.49 6.30
N SER A 400 -7.38 -4.88 5.34
CA SER A 400 -6.96 -3.59 4.77
C SER A 400 -7.20 -2.46 5.78
N ILE A 401 -6.20 -1.61 6.02
CA ILE A 401 -6.39 -0.36 6.79
C ILE A 401 -6.88 0.70 5.80
N GLU A 402 -8.16 1.05 5.89
CA GLU A 402 -8.80 2.00 4.97
C GLU A 402 -8.62 3.46 5.43
N LYS A 403 -8.70 3.70 6.75
CA LYS A 403 -8.56 5.04 7.32
C LYS A 403 -8.03 4.97 8.75
N ILE A 404 -7.23 5.96 9.12
CA ILE A 404 -6.77 6.16 10.51
C ILE A 404 -7.18 7.57 10.90
N LYS A 405 -8.10 7.68 11.86
CA LYS A 405 -8.62 8.98 12.30
C LYS A 405 -9.15 8.94 13.71
N ASN A 406 -9.00 10.05 14.45
CA ASN A 406 -9.53 10.22 15.82
C ASN A 406 -9.03 9.15 16.81
N GLY A 407 -7.79 8.63 16.62
CA GLY A 407 -7.24 7.57 17.47
C GLY A 407 -7.78 6.17 17.16
N TYR A 408 -8.37 5.96 15.99
CA TYR A 408 -8.89 4.68 15.54
C TYR A 408 -8.33 4.28 14.17
N VAL A 409 -8.14 2.96 14.00
CA VAL A 409 -7.99 2.31 12.70
C VAL A 409 -9.36 1.81 12.26
N TYR A 410 -9.75 2.13 11.04
CA TYR A 410 -10.90 1.55 10.35
C TYR A 410 -10.37 0.58 9.31
N ALA A 411 -10.61 -0.71 9.54
CA ALA A 411 -10.12 -1.78 8.69
C ALA A 411 -11.28 -2.47 7.97
N ARG A 412 -11.05 -2.86 6.73
CA ARG A 412 -11.90 -3.78 6.00
C ARG A 412 -11.33 -5.18 6.17
N GLU A 413 -12.07 -6.04 6.83
CA GLU A 413 -11.69 -7.44 7.07
C GLU A 413 -12.43 -8.35 6.11
N THR A 414 -11.71 -9.28 5.49
CA THR A 414 -12.29 -10.32 4.65
C THR A 414 -12.25 -11.66 5.39
N GLU A 415 -13.38 -12.29 5.55
CA GLU A 415 -13.45 -13.64 6.07
C GLU A 415 -13.01 -14.63 4.98
N VAL A 416 -11.90 -15.32 5.21
CA VAL A 416 -11.26 -16.20 4.20
C VAL A 416 -12.20 -17.32 3.72
N SER A 417 -13.08 -17.84 4.60
CA SER A 417 -13.94 -18.97 4.28
C SER A 417 -15.16 -18.61 3.41
N THR A 418 -15.61 -17.36 3.45
CA THR A 418 -16.85 -16.91 2.81
C THR A 418 -16.64 -15.76 1.83
N GLY A 419 -15.47 -15.12 1.84
CA GLY A 419 -15.20 -13.88 1.11
C GLY A 419 -15.95 -12.67 1.65
N LEU A 420 -16.75 -12.82 2.70
CA LEU A 420 -17.53 -11.71 3.27
C LEU A 420 -16.61 -10.64 3.87
N GLN A 421 -16.93 -9.40 3.57
CA GLN A 421 -16.20 -8.26 4.08
C GLN A 421 -16.98 -7.54 5.19
N THR A 422 -16.26 -7.03 6.17
CA THR A 422 -16.80 -6.22 7.26
C THR A 422 -15.90 -5.02 7.53
N ILE A 423 -16.48 -3.89 7.89
CA ILE A 423 -15.70 -2.76 8.41
C ILE A 423 -15.60 -2.88 9.92
N VAL A 424 -14.39 -2.88 10.41
CA VAL A 424 -14.07 -3.01 11.84
C VAL A 424 -13.27 -1.81 12.28
N ARG A 425 -13.70 -1.20 13.38
CA ARG A 425 -12.95 -0.12 14.03
C ARG A 425 -12.16 -0.65 15.21
N TYR A 426 -10.90 -0.23 15.29
CA TYR A 426 -9.99 -0.55 16.38
C TYR A 426 -9.49 0.74 17.04
N ARG A 427 -9.60 0.81 18.35
CA ARG A 427 -8.94 1.86 19.13
C ARG A 427 -7.45 1.60 19.15
N ILE A 428 -6.66 2.65 18.90
CA ILE A 428 -5.21 2.63 18.94
C ILE A 428 -4.77 3.01 20.36
N GLU A 429 -3.91 2.19 20.96
CA GLU A 429 -3.21 2.49 22.22
C GLU A 429 -1.71 2.34 21.93
N MET A 430 -0.95 3.42 22.08
CA MET A 430 0.50 3.44 21.96
C MET A 430 1.08 3.69 23.35
N ASP A 431 1.75 2.66 23.89
CA ASP A 431 2.46 2.78 25.17
C ASP A 431 3.86 3.34 24.87
N GLY A 432 4.06 4.63 25.13
CA GLY A 432 5.32 5.36 24.96
C GLY A 432 5.85 5.91 26.26
#